data_a6be172a63c74a1263f1612c0db6e8de
#
_entry.id   a6be172a63c74a1263f1612c0db6e8de
#
_cell.length_a   1.000
_cell.length_b   1.000
_cell.length_c   1.000
_cell.angle_alpha   90.00
_cell.angle_beta   90.00
_cell.angle_gamma   90.00
#
_symmetry.space_group_name_H-M   'P 1'
#
loop_
_entity.id
_entity.type
_entity.pdbx_description
1 polymer ?
#
loop_
_entity_poly.entity_id
_entity_poly.type
_entity_poly.pdbx_seq_one_letter_code
_entity_poly.pdbx_strand_id
1 'polypeptide(L)'
;MNELNLDYKFSVAPMMGVTTSSARYMYRLISKEAILFTEMIASQALHRGDFKKMLKKEIIETPVVLQVGGSDINLLKYSTELANKHNYQGINLNVGCPSKKVSQGKMGACLM
;
A
#
# COMPACT_ATOMS: atom_id res chain seq x y z
N MET A 1 4.22 15.06 -5.49
CA MET A 1 3.26 14.84 -4.38
C MET A 1 2.98 16.19 -3.75
N ASN A 2 1.76 16.67 -3.81
CA ASN A 2 1.37 17.78 -2.95
C ASN A 2 1.45 17.28 -1.51
N GLU A 3 2.03 18.08 -0.62
CA GLU A 3 2.01 17.80 0.81
C GLU A 3 0.56 17.79 1.30
N LEU A 4 -0.11 16.67 1.12
CA LEU A 4 -1.33 16.40 1.84
C LEU A 4 -0.90 16.16 3.29
N ASN A 5 -1.27 17.07 4.15
CA ASN A 5 -1.09 16.90 5.57
C ASN A 5 -2.04 15.78 6.02
N LEU A 6 -1.57 14.53 5.87
CA LEU A 6 -2.35 13.36 6.22
C LEU A 6 -2.49 13.31 7.75
N ASP A 7 -3.70 13.44 8.24
CA ASP A 7 -3.97 13.27 9.67
C ASP A 7 -4.10 11.78 9.99
N TYR A 8 -3.05 11.21 10.55
CA TYR A 8 -2.96 9.79 10.92
C TYR A 8 -3.64 9.44 12.25
N LYS A 9 -4.41 10.34 12.84
CA LYS A 9 -5.11 10.06 14.11
C LYS A 9 -6.01 8.83 14.04
N PHE A 10 -6.60 8.61 12.88
CA PHE A 10 -7.40 7.42 12.63
C PHE A 10 -7.05 6.82 11.27
N SER A 11 -6.61 5.59 11.28
CA SER A 11 -6.27 4.86 10.06
C SER A 11 -6.71 3.40 10.15
N VAL A 12 -6.99 2.80 8.99
CA VAL A 12 -7.28 1.38 8.87
C VAL A 12 -6.00 0.68 8.44
N ALA A 13 -5.49 -0.19 9.30
CA ALA A 13 -4.24 -0.90 9.06
C ALA A 13 -4.29 -1.76 7.79
N PRO A 14 -3.17 -1.92 7.08
CA PRO A 14 -3.08 -2.86 5.97
C PRO A 14 -3.35 -4.30 6.42
N MET A 15 -4.28 -4.98 5.76
CA MET A 15 -4.64 -6.35 6.10
C MET A 15 -4.90 -7.16 4.84
N MET A 16 -4.09 -8.20 4.62
CA MET A 16 -4.22 -9.08 3.45
C MET A 16 -5.60 -9.75 3.40
N GLY A 17 -6.25 -9.71 2.24
CA GLY A 17 -7.60 -10.24 2.05
C GLY A 17 -8.72 -9.39 2.68
N VAL A 18 -8.38 -8.32 3.39
CA VAL A 18 -9.34 -7.47 4.10
C VAL A 18 -9.38 -6.05 3.53
N THR A 19 -8.24 -5.38 3.41
CA THR A 19 -8.18 -3.99 2.91
C THR A 19 -8.11 -3.92 1.38
N THR A 20 -8.99 -4.64 0.73
CA THR A 20 -9.20 -4.63 -0.72
C THR A 20 -9.81 -3.29 -1.17
N SER A 21 -9.79 -3.02 -2.49
CA SER A 21 -10.42 -1.81 -3.03
C SER A 21 -11.90 -1.72 -2.66
N SER A 22 -12.64 -2.82 -2.74
CA SER A 22 -14.05 -2.84 -2.35
C SER A 22 -14.28 -2.52 -0.87
N ALA A 23 -13.43 -3.06 0.00
CA ALA A 23 -13.49 -2.77 1.43
C ALA A 23 -13.13 -1.31 1.72
N ARG A 24 -12.09 -0.77 1.07
CA ARG A 24 -11.70 0.63 1.21
C ARG A 24 -12.79 1.58 0.73
N TYR A 25 -13.47 1.22 -0.35
CA TYR A 25 -14.64 1.97 -0.82
C TYR A 25 -15.70 2.07 0.29
N MET A 26 -16.05 0.94 0.91
CA MET A 26 -17.02 0.90 2.00
C MET A 26 -16.55 1.70 3.23
N TYR A 27 -15.30 1.54 3.64
CA TYR A 27 -14.74 2.31 4.77
C TYR A 27 -14.79 3.81 4.52
N ARG A 28 -14.56 4.23 3.29
CA ARG A 28 -14.63 5.64 2.92
C ARG A 28 -16.05 6.20 2.99
N LEU A 29 -17.06 5.40 2.73
CA LEU A 29 -18.45 5.80 2.93
C LEU A 29 -18.78 6.01 4.42
N ILE A 30 -18.11 5.28 5.30
CA ILE A 30 -18.29 5.40 6.76
C ILE A 30 -17.49 6.57 7.31
N SER A 31 -16.25 6.77 6.86
CA SER A 31 -15.37 7.83 7.33
C SER A 31 -14.68 8.54 6.17
N LYS A 32 -14.93 9.85 6.04
CA LYS A 32 -14.31 10.69 5.01
C LYS A 32 -12.85 11.00 5.29
N GLU A 33 -12.41 10.91 6.55
CA GLU A 33 -11.10 11.39 7.00
C GLU A 33 -10.10 10.28 7.34
N ALA A 34 -10.58 9.06 7.53
CA ALA A 34 -9.70 7.93 7.86
C ALA A 34 -8.63 7.73 6.77
N ILE A 35 -7.39 7.51 7.19
CA ILE A 35 -6.33 7.09 6.27
C ILE A 35 -6.49 5.60 5.99
N LEU A 36 -6.61 5.26 4.72
CA LEU A 36 -6.74 3.88 4.28
C LEU A 36 -5.41 3.40 3.68
N PHE A 37 -5.10 2.15 3.92
CA PHE A 37 -3.92 1.48 3.34
C PHE A 37 -4.36 0.37 2.41
N THR A 38 -3.59 0.11 1.36
CA THR A 38 -3.76 -1.09 0.56
C THR A 38 -3.35 -2.33 1.35
N GLU A 39 -3.68 -3.50 0.84
CA GLU A 39 -2.97 -4.72 1.22
C GLU A 39 -1.48 -4.56 0.88
N MET A 40 -0.61 -5.34 1.51
CA MET A 40 0.80 -5.35 1.13
C MET A 40 0.98 -5.93 -0.28
N ILE A 41 1.64 -5.18 -1.14
CA ILE A 41 2.00 -5.63 -2.50
C ILE A 41 3.52 -5.77 -2.57
N ALA A 42 4.00 -6.93 -3.00
CA ALA A 42 5.43 -7.13 -3.19
C ALA A 42 5.97 -6.22 -4.30
N SER A 43 7.06 -5.53 -4.05
CA SER A 43 7.70 -4.66 -5.05
C SER A 43 8.10 -5.42 -6.32
N GLN A 44 8.50 -6.69 -6.18
CA GLN A 44 8.75 -7.56 -7.33
C GLN A 44 7.50 -7.82 -8.16
N ALA A 45 6.35 -7.99 -7.53
CA ALA A 45 5.08 -8.19 -8.22
C ALA A 45 4.67 -6.94 -9.02
N LEU A 46 4.89 -5.76 -8.48
CA LEU A 46 4.67 -4.50 -9.21
C LEU A 46 5.57 -4.37 -10.43
N HIS A 47 6.79 -4.85 -10.34
CA HIS A 47 7.76 -4.79 -11.44
C HIS A 47 7.47 -5.82 -12.54
N ARG A 48 7.09 -7.03 -12.15
CA ARG A 48 6.93 -8.18 -13.07
C ARG A 48 5.50 -8.41 -13.52
N GLY A 49 4.53 -8.01 -12.71
CA GLY A 49 3.12 -8.31 -12.93
C GLY A 49 2.34 -7.16 -13.58
N ASP A 50 1.03 -7.33 -13.58
CA ASP A 50 0.11 -6.31 -14.06
C ASP A 50 -0.14 -5.25 -12.96
N PHE A 51 0.77 -4.28 -12.88
CA PHE A 51 0.68 -3.22 -11.89
C PHE A 51 -0.59 -2.36 -12.05
N LYS A 52 -1.13 -2.23 -13.26
CA LYS A 52 -2.38 -1.49 -13.49
C LYS A 52 -3.55 -2.12 -12.75
N LYS A 53 -3.62 -3.45 -12.77
CA LYS A 53 -4.64 -4.20 -12.04
C LYS A 53 -4.42 -4.12 -10.53
N MET A 54 -3.16 -4.28 -10.08
CA MET A 54 -2.82 -4.26 -8.66
C MET A 54 -3.05 -2.91 -8.01
N LEU A 55 -2.82 -1.82 -8.75
CA LEU A 55 -2.93 -0.45 -8.25
C LEU A 55 -4.28 0.21 -8.55
N LYS A 56 -5.21 -0.54 -9.14
CA LYS A 56 -6.55 -0.02 -9.43
C LYS A 56 -7.28 0.35 -8.14
N LYS A 57 -7.80 1.55 -8.10
CA LYS A 57 -8.66 2.03 -7.02
C LYS A 57 -9.69 3.02 -7.57
N GLU A 58 -10.77 3.18 -6.84
CA GLU A 58 -11.77 4.22 -7.12
C GLU A 58 -11.33 5.55 -6.51
N ILE A 59 -11.65 6.65 -7.16
CA ILE A 59 -11.31 8.00 -6.68
C ILE A 59 -11.85 8.25 -5.27
N ILE A 60 -13.03 7.74 -4.98
CA ILE A 60 -13.68 7.90 -3.67
C ILE A 60 -12.86 7.29 -2.52
N GLU A 61 -12.01 6.31 -2.78
CA GLU A 61 -11.17 5.70 -1.73
C GLU A 61 -10.15 6.68 -1.15
N THR A 62 -9.78 7.70 -1.89
CA THR A 62 -8.75 8.69 -1.51
C THR A 62 -9.08 9.42 -0.20
N PRO A 63 -8.13 9.61 0.75
CA PRO A 63 -6.70 9.29 0.63
C PRO A 63 -6.36 7.83 0.94
N VAL A 64 -5.50 7.24 0.10
CA VAL A 64 -5.01 5.86 0.25
C VAL A 64 -3.49 5.85 0.21
N VAL A 65 -2.88 5.11 1.14
CA VAL A 65 -1.44 4.85 1.18
C VAL A 65 -1.17 3.47 0.59
N LEU A 66 -0.25 3.40 -0.34
CA LEU A 66 0.21 2.12 -0.91
C LEU A 66 1.18 1.45 0.05
N GLN A 67 0.85 0.24 0.53
CA GLN A 67 1.83 -0.55 1.28
C GLN A 67 2.56 -1.52 0.37
N VAL A 68 3.88 -1.50 0.45
CA VAL A 68 4.76 -2.40 -0.32
C VAL A 68 5.61 -3.24 0.61
N GLY A 69 5.98 -4.43 0.12
CA GLY A 69 7.00 -5.26 0.73
C GLY A 69 8.16 -5.45 -0.22
N GLY A 70 9.38 -5.49 0.31
CA GLY A 70 10.58 -5.71 -0.47
C GLY A 70 11.83 -5.22 0.22
N SER A 71 12.98 -5.58 -0.35
CA SER A 71 14.30 -5.18 0.16
C SER A 71 15.23 -4.64 -0.94
N ASP A 72 14.84 -4.78 -2.19
CA ASP A 72 15.60 -4.24 -3.32
C ASP A 72 15.33 -2.75 -3.48
N ILE A 73 16.36 -1.94 -3.36
CA ILE A 73 16.26 -0.47 -3.41
C ILE A 73 15.68 0.01 -4.74
N ASN A 74 16.10 -0.60 -5.85
CA ASN A 74 15.62 -0.20 -7.18
C ASN A 74 14.14 -0.51 -7.38
N LEU A 75 13.69 -1.67 -6.88
CA LEU A 75 12.28 -2.06 -6.94
C LEU A 75 11.42 -1.21 -6.02
N LEU A 76 11.92 -0.84 -4.85
CA LEU A 76 11.22 0.08 -3.95
C LEU A 76 11.12 1.49 -4.55
N LYS A 77 12.17 1.97 -5.20
CA LYS A 77 12.15 3.24 -5.93
C LYS A 77 11.09 3.20 -7.04
N TYR A 78 11.09 2.15 -7.85
CA TYR A 78 10.09 1.96 -8.89
C TYR A 78 8.66 1.94 -8.33
N SER A 79 8.46 1.27 -7.19
CA SER A 79 7.16 1.24 -6.52
C SER A 79 6.71 2.63 -6.08
N THR A 80 7.64 3.47 -5.63
CA THR A 80 7.37 4.87 -5.27
C THR A 80 6.96 5.71 -6.48
N GLU A 81 7.63 5.53 -7.59
CA GLU A 81 7.27 6.19 -8.85
C GLU A 81 5.87 5.79 -9.32
N LEU A 82 5.53 4.50 -9.21
CA LEU A 82 4.18 4.02 -9.52
C LEU A 82 3.13 4.60 -8.57
N ALA A 83 3.42 4.68 -7.28
CA ALA A 83 2.51 5.28 -6.30
C ALA A 83 2.17 6.72 -6.66
N ASN A 84 3.17 7.52 -7.03
CA ASN A 84 2.98 8.89 -7.50
C ASN A 84 2.13 8.94 -8.77
N LYS A 85 2.48 8.12 -9.75
CA LYS A 85 1.80 8.09 -11.05
C LYS A 85 0.33 7.66 -10.95
N HIS A 86 0.01 6.82 -9.97
CA HIS A 86 -1.34 6.31 -9.75
C HIS A 86 -2.10 7.03 -8.64
N ASN A 87 -1.65 8.22 -8.25
CA ASN A 87 -2.35 9.10 -7.29
C ASN A 87 -2.59 8.47 -5.92
N TYR A 88 -1.62 7.71 -5.41
CA TYR A 88 -1.57 7.35 -4.01
C TYR A 88 -0.99 8.51 -3.18
N GLN A 89 -1.53 8.72 -2.00
CA GLN A 89 -1.16 9.86 -1.14
C GLN A 89 0.08 9.58 -0.31
N GLY A 90 0.57 8.36 -0.32
CA GLY A 90 1.80 7.98 0.35
C GLY A 90 2.21 6.57 -0.02
N ILE A 91 3.41 6.21 0.40
CA ILE A 91 3.92 4.84 0.32
C ILE A 91 4.40 4.41 1.70
N ASN A 92 4.17 3.15 2.03
CA ASN A 92 4.52 2.57 3.31
C ASN A 92 5.27 1.25 3.09
N LEU A 93 6.36 1.05 3.81
CA LEU A 93 7.14 -0.20 3.75
C LEU A 93 6.73 -1.12 4.90
N ASN A 94 6.35 -2.34 4.57
CA ASN A 94 6.05 -3.34 5.58
C ASN A 94 7.37 -3.92 6.16
N VAL A 95 7.55 -3.76 7.46
CA VAL A 95 8.68 -4.32 8.22
C VAL A 95 8.19 -5.19 9.39
N GLY A 96 6.92 -5.56 9.40
CA GLY A 96 6.30 -6.23 10.55
C GLY A 96 5.75 -7.63 10.30
N CYS A 97 5.41 -7.97 9.07
CA CYS A 97 4.79 -9.27 8.78
C CYS A 97 5.78 -10.43 9.00
N PRO A 98 5.49 -11.37 9.92
CA PRO A 98 6.41 -12.46 10.26
C PRO A 98 6.15 -13.74 9.46
N SER A 99 5.21 -13.76 8.50
CA SER A 99 4.86 -14.99 7.79
C SER A 99 6.05 -15.58 7.04
N LYS A 100 6.11 -16.91 6.94
CA LYS A 100 7.19 -17.61 6.21
C LYS A 100 7.26 -17.18 4.75
N LYS A 101 6.14 -17.05 4.08
CA LYS A 101 6.06 -16.60 2.69
C LYS A 101 6.67 -15.21 2.50
N VAL A 102 6.35 -14.29 3.40
CA VAL A 102 6.88 -12.92 3.37
C VAL A 102 8.37 -12.90 3.68
N SER A 103 8.81 -13.62 4.71
CA SER A 103 10.24 -13.74 5.07
C SER A 103 11.10 -14.38 3.98
N GLN A 104 10.59 -15.42 3.30
CA GLN A 104 11.25 -16.04 2.14
C GLN A 104 11.40 -15.06 0.98
N GLY A 105 10.48 -14.13 0.82
CA GLY A 105 10.56 -13.04 -0.14
C GLY A 105 11.45 -11.87 0.29
N LYS A 106 12.16 -11.98 1.42
CA LYS A 106 12.97 -10.90 2.02
C LYS A 106 12.19 -9.61 2.26
N MET A 107 11.01 -9.78 2.84
CA MET A 107 10.07 -8.70 3.14
C MET A 107 9.61 -8.79 4.60
N GLY A 108 8.96 -7.75 5.09
CA GLY A 108 8.33 -7.76 6.40
C GLY A 108 9.31 -7.74 7.56
N ALA A 109 9.02 -8.52 8.61
CA ALA A 109 9.79 -8.51 9.86
C ALA A 109 11.28 -8.85 9.69
N CYS A 110 11.67 -9.61 8.67
CA CYS A 110 13.06 -9.95 8.42
C CYS A 110 13.93 -8.74 8.02
N LEU A 111 13.35 -7.59 7.74
CA LEU A 111 14.06 -6.34 7.45
C LEU A 111 14.47 -5.57 8.71
N MET A 112 14.02 -6.00 9.88
CA MET A 112 14.38 -5.36 11.14
C MET A 112 15.66 -5.92 11.74
#